data_67fadf9503f2e45c637488f5ac792e7b
#
_entry.id   67fadf9503f2e45c637488f5ac792e7b
#
_cell.length_a   1.000
_cell.length_b   1.000
_cell.length_c   1.000
_cell.angle_alpha   90.00
_cell.angle_beta   90.00
_cell.angle_gamma   90.00
#
_symmetry.space_group_name_H-M   'P 1'
#
loop_
_entity.id
_entity.type
_entity.pdbx_description
1 polymer ?
#
loop_
_entity_poly.entity_id
_entity_poly.type
_entity_poly.pdbx_seq_one_letter_code
_entity_poly.pdbx_strand_id
1 'polypeptide(L)'
;MKPEEQFFIENSMNPLIITKAEDYNLQFYNIHTPFLIMLETCREHEELYNIYQFSQHHYQSRLFNPELLNFTKNRPMHQHACIEIMYVLSGSVTNHVENQIFTYEAGQCCIMNKNIRHCEDFTGDFHVVFFMLRDDFTAELLQDHLEVSGNNFSRDDENLIFQLISDGQNEKLRFDKVYLDCFPMIPADDILDLMSPLCNSIIQETINWKAGSSFFVKGAFSRILEVMSDPELFSINRIHSDSRSQDYLFSKISHIMKSSHGRCTREELEARLHYNGEYLNRIMKKYTGNTLLEYGQSIYLEEAKKLLSDTDKSISSIIEDLGFSNRSHFYRLFEKTYGATPLDYRKRMRS
;
A
#
# COMPACT_ATOMS: atom_id res chain seq x y z
N MET A 1 21.28 -8.39 32.77
CA MET A 1 20.63 -8.30 31.45
C MET A 1 19.47 -7.33 31.60
N LYS A 2 19.46 -6.24 30.83
CA LYS A 2 18.33 -5.29 30.89
C LYS A 2 17.09 -5.95 30.28
N PRO A 3 15.85 -5.60 30.70
CA PRO A 3 14.63 -6.19 30.14
C PRO A 3 14.54 -6.11 28.62
N GLU A 4 15.18 -5.10 28.01
CA GLU A 4 15.28 -4.88 26.58
C GLU A 4 16.05 -5.98 25.81
N GLU A 5 16.96 -6.71 26.49
CA GLU A 5 17.72 -7.80 25.90
C GLU A 5 16.98 -9.15 25.94
N GLN A 6 15.91 -9.28 26.71
CA GLN A 6 15.10 -10.49 26.79
C GLN A 6 14.10 -10.63 25.62
N PHE A 7 13.92 -9.58 24.82
CA PHE A 7 12.89 -9.54 23.78
C PHE A 7 13.08 -10.58 22.66
N PHE A 8 14.30 -11.02 22.40
CA PHE A 8 14.65 -11.81 21.23
C PHE A 8 15.69 -12.91 21.51
N ILE A 9 15.71 -13.44 22.73
CA ILE A 9 16.70 -14.45 23.09
C ILE A 9 16.22 -15.85 22.80
N GLU A 10 16.99 -16.47 21.93
CA GLU A 10 17.40 -17.88 21.90
C GLU A 10 16.29 -18.94 21.98
N ASN A 11 15.66 -19.12 20.83
CA ASN A 11 15.31 -20.48 20.43
C ASN A 11 15.76 -20.66 18.98
N SER A 12 16.50 -21.72 18.70
CA SER A 12 16.90 -22.14 17.34
C SER A 12 15.71 -22.37 16.39
N MET A 13 14.49 -22.14 16.86
CA MET A 13 13.22 -22.20 16.15
C MET A 13 12.56 -20.85 15.90
N ASN A 14 13.15 -19.72 16.34
CA ASN A 14 12.54 -18.41 16.07
C ASN A 14 12.72 -18.08 14.57
N PRO A 15 11.63 -17.90 13.80
CA PRO A 15 11.71 -17.59 12.38
C PRO A 15 12.35 -16.23 12.10
N LEU A 16 12.33 -15.32 13.08
CA LEU A 16 12.89 -13.98 13.01
C LEU A 16 14.20 -13.88 13.80
N ILE A 17 15.28 -13.55 13.12
CA ILE A 17 16.57 -13.24 13.73
C ILE A 17 16.82 -11.75 13.66
N ILE A 18 17.11 -11.15 14.80
CA ILE A 18 17.47 -9.76 14.93
C ILE A 18 18.95 -9.67 15.26
N THR A 19 19.70 -8.99 14.38
CA THR A 19 21.11 -8.65 14.61
C THR A 19 21.24 -7.14 14.75
N LYS A 20 22.06 -6.67 15.70
CA LYS A 20 22.35 -5.25 15.88
C LYS A 20 23.54 -4.87 15.04
N ALA A 21 23.48 -3.71 14.36
CA ALA A 21 24.67 -3.11 13.76
C ALA A 21 25.65 -2.66 14.85
N GLU A 22 26.92 -2.51 14.50
CA GLU A 22 27.93 -1.92 15.39
C GLU A 22 27.56 -0.48 15.81
N ASP A 23 26.82 0.25 14.95
CA ASP A 23 26.14 1.51 15.28
C ASP A 23 24.81 1.22 15.97
N TYR A 24 24.69 1.54 17.24
CA TYR A 24 23.68 1.13 18.22
C TYR A 24 22.20 1.41 17.88
N ASN A 25 21.88 2.06 16.76
CA ASN A 25 20.54 2.50 16.41
C ASN A 25 19.90 1.77 15.21
N LEU A 26 20.56 0.78 14.63
CA LEU A 26 20.01 0.03 13.51
C LEU A 26 19.96 -1.47 13.83
N GLN A 27 18.82 -2.08 13.58
CA GLN A 27 18.63 -3.52 13.70
C GLN A 27 18.42 -4.14 12.31
N PHE A 28 18.91 -5.35 12.10
CA PHE A 28 18.69 -6.14 10.91
C PHE A 28 17.77 -7.31 11.22
N TYR A 29 16.66 -7.38 10.51
CA TYR A 29 15.66 -8.42 10.64
C TYR A 29 15.79 -9.40 9.48
N ASN A 30 16.07 -10.67 9.81
CA ASN A 30 16.18 -11.74 8.85
C ASN A 30 15.17 -12.83 9.18
N ILE A 31 14.54 -13.40 8.17
CA ILE A 31 13.64 -14.54 8.32
C ILE A 31 14.26 -15.79 7.69
N HIS A 32 14.11 -16.95 8.36
CA HIS A 32 14.61 -18.23 7.85
C HIS A 32 13.56 -19.01 7.06
N THR A 33 12.30 -18.71 7.30
CA THR A 33 11.17 -19.33 6.60
C THR A 33 10.88 -18.58 5.30
N PRO A 34 10.21 -19.20 4.31
CA PRO A 34 9.83 -18.53 3.07
C PRO A 34 9.03 -17.25 3.31
N PHE A 35 8.19 -17.26 4.34
CA PHE A 35 7.43 -16.10 4.80
C PHE A 35 7.34 -16.09 6.34
N LEU A 36 7.10 -14.91 6.89
CA LEU A 36 6.70 -14.67 8.27
C LEU A 36 5.53 -13.72 8.28
N ILE A 37 4.50 -14.05 9.05
CA ILE A 37 3.37 -13.16 9.33
C ILE A 37 3.50 -12.69 10.76
N MET A 38 3.45 -11.39 10.97
CA MET A 38 3.42 -10.79 12.30
C MET A 38 2.13 -9.99 12.44
N LEU A 39 1.34 -10.33 13.45
CA LEU A 39 0.11 -9.65 13.78
C LEU A 39 0.32 -8.93 15.09
N GLU A 40 0.14 -7.62 15.07
CA GLU A 40 0.27 -6.78 16.26
C GLU A 40 -1.06 -6.11 16.57
N THR A 41 -1.46 -6.18 17.83
CA THR A 41 -2.71 -5.59 18.27
C THR A 41 -2.51 -4.88 19.61
N CYS A 42 -3.12 -3.72 19.75
CA CYS A 42 -3.19 -2.98 21.00
C CYS A 42 -4.63 -2.60 21.32
N ARG A 43 -5.01 -2.73 22.57
CA ARG A 43 -6.21 -2.17 23.16
C ARG A 43 -5.80 -1.36 24.38
N GLU A 44 -5.67 -0.07 24.19
CA GLU A 44 -5.13 0.84 25.20
C GLU A 44 -5.96 0.83 26.50
N HIS A 45 -7.29 0.74 26.37
CA HIS A 45 -8.20 0.67 27.53
C HIS A 45 -8.08 -0.62 28.33
N GLU A 46 -7.68 -1.72 27.71
CA GLU A 46 -7.47 -3.02 28.34
C GLU A 46 -6.02 -3.20 28.77
N GLU A 47 -5.16 -2.23 28.48
CA GLU A 47 -3.72 -2.30 28.72
C GLU A 47 -3.10 -3.56 28.09
N LEU A 48 -3.63 -3.99 26.95
CA LEU A 48 -3.23 -5.21 26.25
C LEU A 48 -2.48 -4.87 24.96
N TYR A 49 -1.26 -5.35 24.87
CA TYR A 49 -0.48 -5.36 23.64
C TYR A 49 -0.02 -6.78 23.31
N ASN A 50 -0.38 -7.27 22.14
CA ASN A 50 -0.06 -8.62 21.71
C ASN A 50 0.70 -8.61 20.40
N ILE A 51 1.74 -9.45 20.32
CA ILE A 51 2.40 -9.80 19.06
C ILE A 51 2.22 -11.29 18.81
N TYR A 52 1.70 -11.63 17.65
CA TYR A 52 1.58 -13.00 17.16
C TYR A 52 2.50 -13.16 15.96
N GLN A 53 3.26 -14.24 15.93
CA GLN A 53 4.15 -14.60 14.82
C GLN A 53 3.75 -15.96 14.26
N PHE A 54 3.55 -16.01 12.95
CA PHE A 54 3.17 -17.22 12.23
C PHE A 54 4.14 -17.45 11.07
N SER A 55 4.65 -18.65 10.96
CA SER A 55 5.43 -19.08 9.81
C SER A 55 5.26 -20.57 9.60
N GLN A 56 5.82 -21.12 8.54
CA GLN A 56 5.76 -22.55 8.29
C GLN A 56 6.21 -23.35 9.52
N HIS A 57 5.32 -24.15 10.09
CA HIS A 57 5.56 -24.98 11.29
C HIS A 57 5.89 -24.22 12.59
N HIS A 58 5.67 -22.91 12.62
CA HIS A 58 5.96 -22.12 13.83
C HIS A 58 4.82 -21.16 14.14
N TYR A 59 4.39 -21.16 15.38
CA TYR A 59 3.48 -20.19 15.97
C TYR A 59 4.03 -19.72 17.30
N GLN A 60 4.03 -18.42 17.51
CA GLN A 60 4.41 -17.80 18.78
C GLN A 60 3.49 -16.62 19.07
N SER A 61 3.02 -16.52 20.31
CA SER A 61 2.34 -15.33 20.80
C SER A 61 3.09 -14.74 21.99
N ARG A 62 3.10 -13.44 22.08
CA ARG A 62 3.66 -12.69 23.21
C ARG A 62 2.66 -11.65 23.65
N LEU A 63 2.36 -11.67 24.96
CA LEU A 63 1.56 -10.65 25.64
C LEU A 63 2.52 -9.71 26.37
N PHE A 64 2.33 -8.43 26.21
CA PHE A 64 3.15 -7.42 26.87
C PHE A 64 2.34 -6.61 27.85
N ASN A 65 2.99 -6.25 28.96
CA ASN A 65 2.44 -5.36 29.98
C ASN A 65 2.52 -3.90 29.51
N PRO A 66 1.63 -2.98 29.98
CA PRO A 66 1.56 -1.56 29.62
C PRO A 66 2.87 -0.78 29.78
N GLU A 67 3.73 -1.16 30.73
CA GLU A 67 5.06 -0.54 30.87
C GLU A 67 5.93 -0.70 29.63
N LEU A 68 5.62 -1.70 28.79
CA LEU A 68 6.25 -1.96 27.49
C LEU A 68 5.57 -1.20 26.32
N LEU A 69 4.41 -0.58 26.52
CA LEU A 69 3.80 0.35 25.58
C LEU A 69 4.72 1.55 25.27
N ASN A 70 5.58 1.94 26.22
CA ASN A 70 6.62 2.93 25.94
C ASN A 70 7.67 2.43 24.92
N PHE A 71 7.82 1.12 24.77
CA PHE A 71 8.69 0.53 23.74
C PHE A 71 8.08 0.67 22.33
N THR A 72 6.76 0.64 22.22
CA THR A 72 6.08 0.80 20.92
C THR A 72 6.24 2.20 20.34
N LYS A 73 6.47 3.21 21.20
CA LYS A 73 6.66 4.61 20.81
C LYS A 73 8.10 4.97 20.45
N ASN A 74 9.06 4.08 20.72
CA ASN A 74 10.50 4.32 20.52
C ASN A 74 11.19 3.08 19.95
N ARG A 75 10.59 2.45 18.92
CA ARG A 75 11.22 1.32 18.25
C ARG A 75 12.52 1.77 17.57
N PRO A 76 13.59 0.97 17.68
CA PRO A 76 14.80 1.27 16.94
C PRO A 76 14.54 1.13 15.44
N MET A 77 15.20 1.98 14.66
CA MET A 77 15.23 1.82 13.20
C MET A 77 15.73 0.43 12.84
N HIS A 78 15.05 -0.23 11.93
CA HIS A 78 15.42 -1.55 11.44
C HIS A 78 15.29 -1.63 9.92
N GLN A 79 15.86 -2.68 9.34
CA GLN A 79 15.70 -3.01 7.93
C GLN A 79 15.62 -4.53 7.75
N HIS A 80 15.01 -4.96 6.69
CA HIS A 80 14.80 -6.37 6.36
C HIS A 80 15.63 -6.81 5.15
N ALA A 81 15.98 -8.10 5.12
CA ALA A 81 16.52 -8.75 3.93
C ALA A 81 15.41 -9.35 3.03
N CYS A 82 14.17 -8.95 3.23
CA CYS A 82 12.98 -9.45 2.54
C CYS A 82 12.07 -8.28 2.15
N ILE A 83 11.05 -8.56 1.34
CA ILE A 83 9.95 -7.62 1.12
C ILE A 83 9.04 -7.65 2.34
N GLU A 84 8.64 -6.48 2.81
CA GLU A 84 7.64 -6.34 3.88
C GLU A 84 6.40 -5.63 3.35
N ILE A 85 5.23 -6.18 3.70
CA ILE A 85 3.93 -5.58 3.48
C ILE A 85 3.32 -5.29 4.85
N MET A 86 3.16 -4.03 5.20
CA MET A 86 2.43 -3.57 6.38
C MET A 86 1.00 -3.21 5.96
N TYR A 87 -0.01 -3.86 6.54
CA TYR A 87 -1.43 -3.60 6.26
C TYR A 87 -2.19 -3.28 7.55
N VAL A 88 -2.86 -2.15 7.60
CA VAL A 88 -3.60 -1.68 8.78
C VAL A 88 -5.03 -2.21 8.74
N LEU A 89 -5.37 -3.07 9.70
CA LEU A 89 -6.71 -3.65 9.86
C LEU A 89 -7.64 -2.74 10.65
N SER A 90 -7.13 -2.04 11.67
CA SER A 90 -7.88 -1.01 12.41
C SER A 90 -6.94 -0.04 13.10
N GLY A 91 -7.44 1.15 13.43
CA GLY A 91 -6.64 2.22 14.02
C GLY A 91 -5.67 2.87 13.03
N SER A 92 -4.52 3.27 13.52
CA SER A 92 -3.48 3.90 12.70
C SER A 92 -2.07 3.51 13.14
N VAL A 93 -1.14 3.55 12.18
CA VAL A 93 0.29 3.30 12.39
C VAL A 93 1.08 4.45 11.78
N THR A 94 1.97 5.04 12.56
CA THR A 94 2.93 6.02 12.05
C THR A 94 4.24 5.30 11.73
N ASN A 95 4.63 5.29 10.48
CA ASN A 95 5.85 4.66 9.99
C ASN A 95 6.90 5.72 9.69
N HIS A 96 8.06 5.62 10.32
CA HIS A 96 9.24 6.41 10.04
C HIS A 96 10.08 5.68 9.01
N VAL A 97 10.07 6.14 7.77
CA VAL A 97 10.78 5.52 6.65
C VAL A 97 11.94 6.41 6.23
N GLU A 98 13.19 5.96 6.48
CA GLU A 98 14.40 6.76 6.30
C GLU A 98 14.33 8.09 7.07
N ASN A 99 14.18 9.21 6.37
CA ASN A 99 14.06 10.54 6.94
C ASN A 99 12.63 11.12 6.81
N GLN A 100 11.64 10.28 6.58
CA GLN A 100 10.25 10.68 6.33
C GLN A 100 9.31 10.00 7.33
N ILE A 101 8.18 10.62 7.58
CA ILE A 101 7.17 10.13 8.52
C ILE A 101 5.83 10.02 7.79
N PHE A 102 5.20 8.86 7.89
CA PHE A 102 3.95 8.54 7.23
C PHE A 102 2.98 7.93 8.22
N THR A 103 1.71 8.31 8.13
CA THR A 103 0.65 7.68 8.92
C THR A 103 -0.29 6.93 7.99
N TYR A 104 -0.51 5.67 8.30
CA TYR A 104 -1.42 4.77 7.60
C TYR A 104 -2.61 4.47 8.51
N GLU A 105 -3.79 4.53 7.94
CA GLU A 105 -5.07 4.28 8.60
C GLU A 105 -5.65 2.93 8.13
N ALA A 106 -6.74 2.48 8.75
CA ALA A 106 -7.41 1.24 8.39
C ALA A 106 -7.66 1.11 6.87
N GLY A 107 -7.34 -0.05 6.31
CA GLY A 107 -7.43 -0.34 4.88
C GLY A 107 -6.21 0.11 4.06
N GLN A 108 -5.32 0.92 4.62
CA GLN A 108 -4.10 1.39 3.94
C GLN A 108 -2.93 0.44 4.17
N CYS A 109 -1.98 0.44 3.25
CA CYS A 109 -0.77 -0.35 3.41
C CYS A 109 0.48 0.31 2.82
N CYS A 110 1.62 -0.19 3.27
CA CYS A 110 2.95 0.14 2.75
C CYS A 110 3.67 -1.15 2.36
N ILE A 111 4.27 -1.18 1.18
CA ILE A 111 5.12 -2.29 0.74
C ILE A 111 6.55 -1.77 0.61
N MET A 112 7.44 -2.33 1.41
CA MET A 112 8.85 -1.94 1.44
C MET A 112 9.72 -3.01 0.82
N ASN A 113 10.66 -2.60 -0.03
CA ASN A 113 11.70 -3.51 -0.47
C ASN A 113 12.79 -3.66 0.60
N LYS A 114 13.75 -4.51 0.32
CA LYS A 114 14.95 -4.67 1.15
C LYS A 114 15.69 -3.34 1.28
N ASN A 115 16.47 -3.21 2.37
CA ASN A 115 17.36 -2.08 2.64
C ASN A 115 16.68 -0.75 3.00
N ILE A 116 15.36 -0.67 3.03
CA ILE A 116 14.64 0.47 3.59
C ILE A 116 14.78 0.43 5.11
N ARG A 117 15.30 1.52 5.69
CA ARG A 117 15.34 1.69 7.15
C ARG A 117 14.04 2.32 7.60
N HIS A 118 13.39 1.69 8.54
CA HIS A 118 12.13 2.17 9.07
C HIS A 118 11.93 1.75 10.53
N CYS A 119 10.93 2.35 11.16
CA CYS A 119 10.36 1.90 12.42
C CYS A 119 8.93 2.42 12.55
N GLU A 120 8.10 1.67 13.26
CA GLU A 120 6.70 2.00 13.48
C GLU A 120 6.52 2.61 14.86
N ASP A 121 5.71 3.66 14.92
CA ASP A 121 5.13 4.19 16.14
C ASP A 121 3.65 3.85 16.17
N PHE A 122 3.22 3.25 17.27
CA PHE A 122 1.83 2.90 17.48
C PHE A 122 1.25 3.77 18.60
N THR A 123 0.09 4.36 18.34
CA THR A 123 -0.63 5.18 19.32
C THR A 123 -2.10 4.78 19.35
N GLY A 124 -2.65 4.61 20.57
CA GLY A 124 -4.04 4.21 20.75
C GLY A 124 -4.32 2.75 20.39
N ASP A 125 -5.57 2.47 20.08
CA ASP A 125 -6.01 1.14 19.65
C ASP A 125 -5.59 0.91 18.20
N PHE A 126 -4.98 -0.24 17.92
CA PHE A 126 -4.59 -0.61 16.57
C PHE A 126 -4.58 -2.12 16.36
N HIS A 127 -4.70 -2.51 15.10
CA HIS A 127 -4.55 -3.87 14.62
C HIS A 127 -3.85 -3.84 13.26
N VAL A 128 -2.66 -4.38 13.18
CA VAL A 128 -1.82 -4.35 11.99
C VAL A 128 -1.24 -5.73 11.70
N VAL A 129 -1.16 -6.07 10.43
CA VAL A 129 -0.48 -7.29 9.97
C VAL A 129 0.72 -6.90 9.12
N PHE A 130 1.86 -7.56 9.38
CA PHE A 130 3.08 -7.49 8.61
C PHE A 130 3.30 -8.83 7.91
N PHE A 131 3.49 -8.81 6.61
CA PHE A 131 3.90 -9.96 5.82
C PHE A 131 5.34 -9.75 5.38
N MET A 132 6.25 -10.54 5.93
CA MET A 132 7.65 -10.58 5.51
C MET A 132 7.82 -11.72 4.53
N LEU A 133 8.20 -11.42 3.29
CA LEU A 133 8.28 -12.37 2.19
C LEU A 133 9.71 -12.45 1.66
N ARG A 134 10.31 -13.63 1.75
CA ARG A 134 11.67 -13.88 1.27
C ARG A 134 11.72 -13.97 -0.26
N ASP A 135 12.90 -13.76 -0.83
CA ASP A 135 13.12 -13.70 -2.29
C ASP A 135 12.65 -14.93 -3.04
N ASP A 136 12.94 -16.11 -2.50
CA ASP A 136 12.52 -17.37 -3.11
C ASP A 136 10.99 -17.48 -3.16
N PHE A 137 10.31 -17.08 -2.09
CA PHE A 137 8.84 -17.07 -2.05
C PHE A 137 8.23 -16.03 -2.99
N THR A 138 8.78 -14.82 -3.02
CA THR A 138 8.30 -13.77 -3.94
C THR A 138 8.59 -14.09 -5.40
N ALA A 139 9.69 -14.83 -5.69
CA ALA A 139 9.96 -15.31 -7.04
C ALA A 139 8.90 -16.32 -7.53
N GLU A 140 8.42 -17.21 -6.64
CA GLU A 140 7.33 -18.13 -6.97
C GLU A 140 6.02 -17.37 -7.23
N LEU A 141 5.69 -16.36 -6.40
CA LEU A 141 4.49 -15.52 -6.62
C LEU A 141 4.57 -14.75 -7.96
N LEU A 142 5.75 -14.23 -8.29
CA LEU A 142 5.98 -13.56 -9.57
C LEU A 142 5.80 -14.52 -10.75
N GLN A 143 6.30 -15.75 -10.65
CA GLN A 143 6.14 -16.75 -11.69
C GLN A 143 4.67 -17.11 -11.91
N ASP A 144 3.91 -17.33 -10.83
CA ASP A 144 2.47 -17.62 -10.92
C ASP A 144 1.72 -16.46 -11.63
N HIS A 145 2.06 -15.21 -11.31
CA HIS A 145 1.46 -14.05 -11.96
C HIS A 145 1.80 -14.00 -13.45
N LEU A 146 3.06 -14.27 -13.83
CA LEU A 146 3.51 -14.29 -15.24
C LEU A 146 2.80 -15.38 -16.06
N GLU A 147 2.54 -16.55 -15.47
CA GLU A 147 1.81 -17.64 -16.14
C GLU A 147 0.36 -17.23 -16.46
N VAL A 148 -0.31 -16.51 -15.57
CA VAL A 148 -1.67 -16.01 -15.76
C VAL A 148 -1.68 -14.85 -16.78
N SER A 149 -0.71 -13.96 -16.73
CA SER A 149 -0.60 -12.78 -17.61
C SER A 149 -0.05 -13.10 -19.01
N GLY A 150 0.25 -14.37 -19.31
CA GLY A 150 0.70 -14.82 -20.62
C GLY A 150 2.17 -14.51 -20.95
N ASN A 151 3.05 -14.51 -19.97
CA ASN A 151 4.52 -14.26 -20.08
C ASN A 151 4.90 -12.88 -20.67
N ASN A 152 3.96 -11.95 -20.78
CA ASN A 152 4.19 -10.63 -21.35
C ASN A 152 4.41 -9.56 -20.25
N PHE A 153 5.22 -9.87 -19.24
CA PHE A 153 5.65 -8.84 -18.30
C PHE A 153 6.63 -7.90 -19.03
N SER A 154 6.09 -6.87 -19.67
CA SER A 154 6.92 -5.75 -20.12
C SER A 154 7.18 -4.81 -18.93
N ARG A 155 8.28 -4.06 -18.95
CA ARG A 155 8.52 -2.98 -17.98
C ARG A 155 7.45 -1.88 -18.03
N ASP A 156 6.61 -1.91 -19.07
CA ASP A 156 5.47 -1.02 -19.29
C ASP A 156 4.18 -1.56 -18.65
N ASP A 157 4.23 -2.75 -18.00
CA ASP A 157 3.12 -3.27 -17.21
C ASP A 157 2.93 -2.36 -16.00
N GLU A 158 1.76 -1.77 -15.86
CA GLU A 158 1.44 -0.75 -14.83
C GLU A 158 1.39 -1.33 -13.41
N ASN A 159 1.64 -2.65 -13.24
CA ASN A 159 1.57 -3.31 -11.93
C ASN A 159 2.82 -3.06 -11.09
N LEU A 160 2.79 -1.99 -10.30
CA LEU A 160 3.90 -1.54 -9.47
C LEU A 160 4.34 -2.55 -8.40
N ILE A 161 3.42 -3.40 -7.90
CA ILE A 161 3.75 -4.42 -6.89
C ILE A 161 4.64 -5.50 -7.51
N PHE A 162 4.23 -6.07 -8.64
CA PHE A 162 5.04 -7.09 -9.31
C PHE A 162 6.32 -6.51 -9.90
N GLN A 163 6.33 -5.23 -10.31
CA GLN A 163 7.59 -4.54 -10.65
C GLN A 163 8.53 -4.46 -9.44
N LEU A 164 8.04 -4.08 -8.25
CA LEU A 164 8.87 -4.04 -7.03
C LEU A 164 9.46 -5.43 -6.72
N ILE A 165 8.67 -6.48 -6.84
CA ILE A 165 9.12 -7.87 -6.64
C ILE A 165 10.19 -8.25 -7.68
N SER A 166 9.96 -7.95 -8.96
CA SER A 166 10.89 -8.21 -10.05
C SER A 166 12.21 -7.44 -9.89
N ASP A 167 12.14 -6.16 -9.51
CA ASP A 167 13.31 -5.34 -9.24
C ASP A 167 14.14 -5.91 -8.08
N GLY A 168 13.48 -6.47 -7.06
CA GLY A 168 14.12 -7.17 -5.95
C GLY A 168 14.90 -8.42 -6.35
N GLN A 169 14.55 -9.06 -7.46
CA GLN A 169 15.27 -10.19 -8.06
C GLN A 169 16.43 -9.75 -8.98
N ASN A 170 16.45 -8.49 -9.41
CA ASN A 170 17.44 -7.96 -10.33
C ASN A 170 18.70 -7.52 -9.56
N GLU A 171 19.88 -8.05 -9.92
CA GLU A 171 21.15 -7.75 -9.25
C GLU A 171 21.51 -6.25 -9.22
N LYS A 172 21.06 -5.47 -10.21
CA LYS A 172 21.35 -4.03 -10.30
C LYS A 172 20.36 -3.19 -9.50
N LEU A 173 19.10 -3.60 -9.39
CA LEU A 173 18.00 -2.84 -8.82
C LEU A 173 17.66 -3.26 -7.38
N ARG A 174 18.08 -4.45 -6.96
CA ARG A 174 17.77 -4.99 -5.62
C ARG A 174 18.25 -4.15 -4.43
N PHE A 175 19.14 -3.19 -4.68
CA PHE A 175 19.65 -2.27 -3.65
C PHE A 175 18.96 -0.91 -3.69
N ASP A 176 18.09 -0.67 -4.68
CA ASP A 176 17.33 0.57 -4.72
C ASP A 176 16.37 0.62 -3.53
N LYS A 177 16.38 1.76 -2.85
CA LYS A 177 15.50 2.00 -1.71
C LYS A 177 14.15 2.51 -2.22
N VAL A 178 13.24 1.58 -2.44
CA VAL A 178 11.90 1.84 -2.97
C VAL A 178 10.86 1.27 -2.06
N TYR A 179 9.78 2.01 -1.86
CA TYR A 179 8.57 1.49 -1.22
C TYR A 179 7.33 1.97 -1.98
N LEU A 180 6.21 1.29 -1.75
CA LEU A 180 4.92 1.61 -2.34
C LEU A 180 3.95 2.01 -1.23
N ASP A 181 3.30 3.15 -1.41
CA ASP A 181 2.12 3.53 -0.63
C ASP A 181 0.88 3.04 -1.36
N CYS A 182 0.03 2.29 -0.68
CA CYS A 182 -1.20 1.74 -1.23
C CYS A 182 -2.40 2.28 -0.45
N PHE A 183 -3.23 3.05 -1.12
CA PHE A 183 -4.41 3.68 -0.54
C PHE A 183 -5.68 3.12 -1.16
N PRO A 184 -6.69 2.70 -0.36
CA PRO A 184 -7.95 2.19 -0.90
C PRO A 184 -8.70 3.28 -1.68
N MET A 185 -9.29 2.88 -2.80
CA MET A 185 -10.13 3.74 -3.66
C MET A 185 -11.62 3.60 -3.32
N ILE A 186 -11.96 2.61 -2.53
CA ILE A 186 -13.30 2.32 -1.99
C ILE A 186 -13.31 2.58 -0.47
N PRO A 187 -14.47 2.64 0.20
CA PRO A 187 -14.54 2.80 1.65
C PRO A 187 -13.68 1.77 2.39
N ALA A 188 -13.07 2.17 3.51
CA ALA A 188 -12.18 1.31 4.28
C ALA A 188 -12.87 0.00 4.72
N ASP A 189 -14.13 0.05 5.13
CA ASP A 189 -14.88 -1.14 5.53
C ASP A 189 -15.03 -2.13 4.37
N ASP A 190 -15.31 -1.65 3.15
CA ASP A 190 -15.48 -2.51 1.98
C ASP A 190 -14.15 -3.20 1.59
N ILE A 191 -13.02 -2.48 1.68
CA ILE A 191 -11.71 -3.09 1.40
C ILE A 191 -11.28 -4.04 2.51
N LEU A 192 -11.63 -3.76 3.76
CA LEU A 192 -11.37 -4.65 4.88
C LEU A 192 -12.18 -5.95 4.76
N ASP A 193 -13.41 -5.89 4.26
CA ASP A 193 -14.25 -7.07 3.99
C ASP A 193 -13.66 -7.99 2.92
N LEU A 194 -12.89 -7.44 1.98
CA LEU A 194 -12.14 -8.21 0.98
C LEU A 194 -10.84 -8.78 1.52
N MET A 195 -10.07 -7.98 2.25
CA MET A 195 -8.71 -8.31 2.68
C MET A 195 -8.66 -9.17 3.94
N SER A 196 -9.53 -8.92 4.93
CA SER A 196 -9.48 -9.62 6.22
C SER A 196 -9.72 -11.13 6.09
N PRO A 197 -10.63 -11.64 5.26
CA PRO A 197 -10.79 -13.07 5.05
C PRO A 197 -9.53 -13.73 4.45
N LEU A 198 -8.83 -13.04 3.52
CA LEU A 198 -7.59 -13.55 2.93
C LEU A 198 -6.48 -13.63 3.97
N CYS A 199 -6.27 -12.57 4.75
CA CYS A 199 -5.31 -12.54 5.84
C CYS A 199 -5.59 -13.65 6.87
N ASN A 200 -6.85 -13.76 7.31
CA ASN A 200 -7.27 -14.79 8.26
C ASN A 200 -7.09 -16.21 7.71
N SER A 201 -7.36 -16.43 6.42
CA SER A 201 -7.19 -17.73 5.78
C SER A 201 -5.73 -18.17 5.79
N ILE A 202 -4.78 -17.26 5.50
CA ILE A 202 -3.36 -17.54 5.56
C ILE A 202 -2.93 -17.88 6.99
N ILE A 203 -3.37 -17.08 7.98
CA ILE A 203 -3.05 -17.29 9.39
C ILE A 203 -3.57 -18.66 9.85
N GLN A 204 -4.84 -18.98 9.58
CA GLN A 204 -5.46 -20.25 9.98
C GLN A 204 -4.77 -21.46 9.33
N GLU A 205 -4.43 -21.38 8.04
CA GLU A 205 -3.72 -22.45 7.35
C GLU A 205 -2.29 -22.60 7.89
N THR A 206 -1.63 -21.49 8.27
CA THR A 206 -0.27 -21.52 8.84
C THR A 206 -0.26 -22.17 10.22
N ILE A 207 -1.28 -21.91 11.06
CA ILE A 207 -1.42 -22.54 12.38
C ILE A 207 -1.71 -24.05 12.24
N ASN A 208 -2.53 -24.42 11.26
CA ASN A 208 -2.98 -25.80 11.04
C ASN A 208 -2.26 -26.46 9.86
N TRP A 209 -0.95 -26.32 9.80
CA TRP A 209 -0.13 -26.77 8.67
C TRP A 209 -0.26 -28.26 8.36
N LYS A 210 -0.64 -28.58 7.12
CA LYS A 210 -0.90 -29.93 6.62
C LYS A 210 -0.47 -30.09 5.16
N ALA A 211 -0.64 -31.28 4.60
CA ALA A 211 -0.38 -31.49 3.18
C ALA A 211 -1.22 -30.54 2.30
N GLY A 212 -0.56 -29.81 1.41
CA GLY A 212 -1.20 -28.81 0.55
C GLY A 212 -1.18 -27.39 1.10
N SER A 213 -0.86 -27.15 2.38
CA SER A 213 -0.85 -25.83 3.00
C SER A 213 0.06 -24.85 2.26
N SER A 214 1.22 -25.29 1.76
CA SER A 214 2.14 -24.43 1.00
C SER A 214 1.49 -23.86 -0.27
N PHE A 215 0.72 -24.67 -1.00
CA PHE A 215 -0.01 -24.21 -2.19
C PHE A 215 -1.14 -23.27 -1.84
N PHE A 216 -1.88 -23.58 -0.76
CA PHE A 216 -2.97 -22.72 -0.30
C PHE A 216 -2.47 -21.35 0.14
N VAL A 217 -1.42 -21.32 0.97
CA VAL A 217 -0.82 -20.07 1.46
C VAL A 217 -0.29 -19.24 0.30
N LYS A 218 0.42 -19.86 -0.66
CA LYS A 218 0.90 -19.18 -1.86
C LYS A 218 -0.25 -18.60 -2.68
N GLY A 219 -1.29 -19.38 -2.97
CA GLY A 219 -2.47 -18.91 -3.70
C GLY A 219 -3.20 -17.75 -2.98
N ALA A 220 -3.29 -17.80 -1.65
CA ALA A 220 -3.90 -16.72 -0.88
C ALA A 220 -3.04 -15.43 -0.92
N PHE A 221 -1.70 -15.53 -0.85
CA PHE A 221 -0.81 -14.38 -1.07
C PHE A 221 -0.95 -13.82 -2.48
N SER A 222 -1.00 -14.67 -3.52
CA SER A 222 -1.25 -14.21 -4.90
C SER A 222 -2.55 -13.41 -4.99
N ARG A 223 -3.62 -13.85 -4.31
CA ARG A 223 -4.89 -13.12 -4.25
C ARG A 223 -4.79 -11.78 -3.52
N ILE A 224 -4.05 -11.71 -2.42
CA ILE A 224 -3.79 -10.44 -1.72
C ILE A 224 -3.09 -9.46 -2.68
N LEU A 225 -2.03 -9.91 -3.37
CA LEU A 225 -1.30 -9.06 -4.30
C LEU A 225 -2.15 -8.63 -5.50
N GLU A 226 -3.03 -9.49 -6.01
CA GLU A 226 -3.99 -9.14 -7.07
C GLU A 226 -4.98 -8.08 -6.61
N VAL A 227 -5.61 -8.24 -5.43
CA VAL A 227 -6.53 -7.26 -4.85
C VAL A 227 -5.83 -5.91 -4.65
N MET A 228 -4.62 -5.93 -4.11
CA MET A 228 -3.83 -4.71 -3.91
C MET A 228 -3.39 -4.06 -5.22
N SER A 229 -3.23 -4.84 -6.29
CA SER A 229 -2.83 -4.34 -7.62
C SER A 229 -4.00 -3.84 -8.47
N ASP A 230 -5.23 -4.07 -8.05
CA ASP A 230 -6.42 -3.62 -8.79
C ASP A 230 -6.57 -2.09 -8.66
N PRO A 231 -6.48 -1.34 -9.76
CA PRO A 231 -6.58 0.12 -9.75
C PRO A 231 -7.98 0.64 -9.36
N GLU A 232 -9.01 -0.18 -9.42
CA GLU A 232 -10.35 0.17 -8.93
C GLU A 232 -10.43 0.06 -7.40
N LEU A 233 -9.56 -0.76 -6.79
CA LEU A 233 -9.53 -1.01 -5.34
C LEU A 233 -8.42 -0.20 -4.65
N PHE A 234 -7.25 -0.06 -5.26
CA PHE A 234 -6.11 0.64 -4.67
C PHE A 234 -5.45 1.65 -5.61
N SER A 235 -5.11 2.80 -5.07
CA SER A 235 -4.17 3.73 -5.68
C SER A 235 -2.78 3.45 -5.13
N ILE A 236 -1.84 3.05 -5.99
CA ILE A 236 -0.47 2.73 -5.61
C ILE A 236 0.47 3.84 -6.08
N ASN A 237 1.38 4.25 -5.20
CA ASN A 237 2.39 5.24 -5.53
C ASN A 237 3.77 4.70 -5.17
N ARG A 238 4.69 4.74 -6.15
CA ARG A 238 6.08 4.31 -5.97
C ARG A 238 6.92 5.47 -5.46
N ILE A 239 7.63 5.26 -4.36
CA ILE A 239 8.44 6.28 -3.70
C ILE A 239 9.88 5.77 -3.58
N HIS A 240 10.83 6.61 -3.99
CA HIS A 240 12.25 6.37 -3.75
C HIS A 240 12.68 7.08 -2.46
N SER A 241 13.43 6.41 -1.59
CA SER A 241 13.80 6.93 -0.27
C SER A 241 14.69 8.17 -0.32
N ASP A 242 15.43 8.37 -1.41
CA ASP A 242 16.20 9.59 -1.66
C ASP A 242 15.30 10.75 -2.11
N SER A 243 14.00 10.47 -2.32
CA SER A 243 13.02 11.47 -2.72
C SER A 243 12.67 12.38 -1.54
N ARG A 244 12.46 13.65 -1.86
CA ARG A 244 12.13 14.68 -0.88
C ARG A 244 10.71 14.45 -0.36
N SER A 245 10.37 14.98 0.81
CA SER A 245 9.00 15.00 1.38
C SER A 245 7.89 15.43 0.40
N GLN A 246 8.28 16.00 -0.72
CA GLN A 246 7.39 16.41 -1.81
C GLN A 246 6.77 15.24 -2.58
N ASP A 247 7.44 14.10 -2.70
CA ASP A 247 6.92 12.94 -3.44
C ASP A 247 5.76 12.29 -2.68
N TYR A 248 5.91 12.18 -1.36
CA TYR A 248 4.83 11.74 -0.50
C TYR A 248 3.62 12.69 -0.54
N LEU A 249 3.88 14.00 -0.48
CA LEU A 249 2.80 14.97 -0.55
C LEU A 249 2.08 14.90 -1.90
N PHE A 250 2.83 14.70 -2.98
CA PHE A 250 2.24 14.45 -4.30
C PHE A 250 1.38 13.18 -4.31
N SER A 251 1.88 12.08 -3.71
CA SER A 251 1.15 10.83 -3.57
C SER A 251 -0.20 11.05 -2.86
N LYS A 252 -0.18 11.71 -1.70
CA LYS A 252 -1.42 12.03 -0.97
C LYS A 252 -2.38 12.92 -1.75
N ILE A 253 -1.89 13.98 -2.41
CA ILE A 253 -2.73 14.84 -3.25
C ILE A 253 -3.37 13.99 -4.37
N SER A 254 -2.56 13.19 -5.06
CA SER A 254 -3.02 12.34 -6.17
C SER A 254 -4.09 11.36 -5.71
N HIS A 255 -3.88 10.70 -4.56
CA HIS A 255 -4.86 9.79 -3.98
C HIS A 255 -6.19 10.51 -3.65
N ILE A 256 -6.15 11.63 -2.90
CA ILE A 256 -7.36 12.39 -2.54
C ILE A 256 -8.11 12.84 -3.81
N MET A 257 -7.38 13.28 -4.83
CA MET A 257 -7.98 13.70 -6.09
C MET A 257 -8.62 12.53 -6.84
N LYS A 258 -7.97 11.37 -6.90
CA LYS A 258 -8.52 10.16 -7.53
C LYS A 258 -9.75 9.65 -6.76
N SER A 259 -9.66 9.46 -5.44
CA SER A 259 -10.77 8.98 -4.61
C SER A 259 -11.99 9.91 -4.58
N SER A 260 -11.79 11.20 -4.86
CA SER A 260 -12.87 12.19 -5.05
C SER A 260 -13.34 12.31 -6.50
N HIS A 261 -12.88 11.44 -7.40
CA HIS A 261 -13.16 11.53 -8.85
C HIS A 261 -12.81 12.91 -9.44
N GLY A 262 -11.71 13.51 -8.98
CA GLY A 262 -11.25 14.84 -9.42
C GLY A 262 -12.05 16.02 -8.87
N ARG A 263 -12.95 15.80 -7.91
CA ARG A 263 -13.87 16.83 -7.39
C ARG A 263 -13.35 17.57 -6.15
N CYS A 264 -12.29 17.06 -5.52
CA CYS A 264 -11.73 17.69 -4.34
C CYS A 264 -11.25 19.11 -4.66
N THR A 265 -11.75 20.08 -3.91
CA THR A 265 -11.36 21.48 -4.10
C THR A 265 -10.00 21.77 -3.46
N ARG A 266 -9.39 22.90 -3.83
CA ARG A 266 -8.14 23.35 -3.23
C ARG A 266 -8.28 23.54 -1.71
N GLU A 267 -9.39 24.13 -1.28
CA GLU A 267 -9.71 24.40 0.14
C GLU A 267 -9.87 23.09 0.93
N GLU A 268 -10.50 22.09 0.33
CA GLU A 268 -10.60 20.76 0.94
C GLU A 268 -9.25 20.07 1.07
N LEU A 269 -8.38 20.20 0.06
CA LEU A 269 -7.00 19.69 0.13
C LEU A 269 -6.19 20.41 1.22
N GLU A 270 -6.31 21.73 1.32
CA GLU A 270 -5.66 22.53 2.39
C GLU A 270 -6.10 22.04 3.78
N ALA A 271 -7.40 21.82 3.96
CA ALA A 271 -7.96 21.36 5.23
C ALA A 271 -7.51 19.95 5.60
N ARG A 272 -7.41 19.04 4.62
CA ARG A 272 -7.01 17.64 4.87
C ARG A 272 -5.50 17.46 5.05
N LEU A 273 -4.70 18.22 4.30
CA LEU A 273 -3.25 18.05 4.25
C LEU A 273 -2.48 19.04 5.12
N HIS A 274 -3.15 20.06 5.64
CA HIS A 274 -2.58 21.16 6.44
C HIS A 274 -1.43 21.92 5.75
N TYR A 275 -1.49 22.00 4.41
CA TYR A 275 -0.56 22.76 3.59
C TYR A 275 -1.30 23.86 2.83
N ASN A 276 -0.59 24.97 2.56
CA ASN A 276 -1.13 26.04 1.72
C ASN A 276 -1.36 25.55 0.28
N GLY A 277 -2.51 25.88 -0.31
CA GLY A 277 -2.91 25.39 -1.61
C GLY A 277 -2.03 25.85 -2.78
N GLU A 278 -1.29 26.96 -2.64
CA GLU A 278 -0.30 27.34 -3.65
C GLU A 278 0.91 26.37 -3.63
N TYR A 279 1.28 25.93 -2.43
CA TYR A 279 2.33 24.92 -2.30
C TYR A 279 1.87 23.58 -2.87
N LEU A 280 0.65 23.12 -2.55
CA LEU A 280 0.05 21.92 -3.13
C LEU A 280 -0.02 22.00 -4.66
N ASN A 281 -0.44 23.13 -5.19
CA ASN A 281 -0.50 23.38 -6.62
C ASN A 281 0.89 23.34 -7.29
N ARG A 282 1.91 23.87 -6.62
CA ARG A 282 3.31 23.82 -7.09
C ARG A 282 3.83 22.37 -7.12
N ILE A 283 3.50 21.57 -6.11
CA ILE A 283 3.84 20.13 -6.08
C ILE A 283 3.17 19.44 -7.27
N MET A 284 1.86 19.60 -7.45
CA MET A 284 1.14 18.97 -8.56
C MET A 284 1.73 19.35 -9.92
N LYS A 285 2.02 20.63 -10.15
CA LYS A 285 2.67 21.10 -11.38
C LYS A 285 4.05 20.46 -11.60
N LYS A 286 4.83 20.32 -10.54
CA LYS A 286 6.16 19.71 -10.63
C LYS A 286 6.11 18.27 -11.12
N TYR A 287 5.14 17.47 -10.64
CA TYR A 287 5.06 16.03 -10.92
C TYR A 287 4.23 15.68 -12.15
N THR A 288 3.22 16.49 -12.48
CA THR A 288 2.27 16.17 -13.57
C THR A 288 2.28 17.19 -14.71
N GLY A 289 2.93 18.32 -14.53
CA GLY A 289 2.82 19.48 -15.44
C GLY A 289 1.50 20.24 -15.29
N ASN A 290 0.52 19.72 -14.56
CA ASN A 290 -0.82 20.26 -14.40
C ASN A 290 -1.00 20.98 -13.06
N THR A 291 -1.88 21.95 -13.04
CA THR A 291 -2.42 22.50 -11.79
C THR A 291 -3.33 21.50 -11.09
N LEU A 292 -3.64 21.70 -9.80
CA LEU A 292 -4.65 20.91 -9.08
C LEU A 292 -5.97 20.82 -9.84
N LEU A 293 -6.43 21.96 -10.38
CA LEU A 293 -7.67 22.02 -11.15
C LEU A 293 -7.58 21.19 -12.45
N GLU A 294 -6.49 21.34 -13.21
CA GLU A 294 -6.30 20.60 -14.46
C GLU A 294 -6.13 19.11 -14.21
N TYR A 295 -5.47 18.74 -13.12
CA TYR A 295 -5.33 17.33 -12.74
C TYR A 295 -6.67 16.71 -12.32
N GLY A 296 -7.49 17.42 -11.54
CA GLY A 296 -8.86 17.00 -11.25
C GLY A 296 -9.69 16.86 -12.52
N GLN A 297 -9.56 17.83 -13.45
CA GLN A 297 -10.22 17.77 -14.75
C GLN A 297 -9.82 16.54 -15.57
N SER A 298 -8.56 16.16 -15.58
CA SER A 298 -8.11 14.97 -16.31
C SER A 298 -8.73 13.68 -15.75
N ILE A 299 -8.85 13.57 -14.42
CA ILE A 299 -9.44 12.39 -13.78
C ILE A 299 -10.89 12.18 -14.22
N TYR A 300 -11.75 13.17 -14.07
CA TYR A 300 -13.15 12.98 -14.43
C TYR A 300 -13.41 12.91 -15.94
N LEU A 301 -12.50 13.46 -16.76
CA LEU A 301 -12.59 13.29 -18.21
C LEU A 301 -12.23 11.87 -18.64
N GLU A 302 -11.24 11.23 -18.00
CA GLU A 302 -10.94 9.81 -18.23
C GLU A 302 -12.10 8.92 -17.77
N GLU A 303 -12.72 9.22 -16.65
CA GLU A 303 -13.91 8.50 -16.18
C GLU A 303 -15.09 8.70 -17.17
N ALA A 304 -15.31 9.92 -17.67
CA ALA A 304 -16.29 10.19 -18.71
C ALA A 304 -16.05 9.36 -19.95
N LYS A 305 -14.80 9.26 -20.38
CA LYS A 305 -14.37 8.47 -21.55
C LYS A 305 -14.71 7.00 -21.36
N LYS A 306 -14.38 6.39 -20.19
CA LYS A 306 -14.77 5.02 -19.85
C LYS A 306 -16.30 4.83 -19.93
N LEU A 307 -17.06 5.67 -19.23
CA LEU A 307 -18.52 5.58 -19.22
C LEU A 307 -19.17 5.73 -20.60
N LEU A 308 -18.58 6.58 -21.47
CA LEU A 308 -19.02 6.73 -22.85
C LEU A 308 -18.77 5.47 -23.70
N SER A 309 -17.66 4.78 -23.49
CA SER A 309 -17.31 3.57 -24.23
C SER A 309 -18.03 2.33 -23.71
N ASP A 310 -18.11 2.17 -22.39
CA ASP A 310 -18.42 0.90 -21.74
C ASP A 310 -19.90 0.79 -21.31
N THR A 311 -20.64 1.91 -21.31
CA THR A 311 -22.04 1.92 -20.84
C THR A 311 -23.03 2.55 -21.82
N ASP A 312 -24.30 2.17 -21.72
CA ASP A 312 -25.42 2.76 -22.47
C ASP A 312 -26.05 3.99 -21.77
N LYS A 313 -25.44 4.48 -20.68
CA LYS A 313 -25.92 5.66 -19.99
C LYS A 313 -26.02 6.86 -20.94
N SER A 314 -27.08 7.65 -20.81
CA SER A 314 -27.19 8.90 -21.57
C SER A 314 -26.04 9.84 -21.21
N ILE A 315 -25.59 10.67 -22.18
CA ILE A 315 -24.53 11.66 -21.91
C ILE A 315 -24.94 12.59 -20.79
N SER A 316 -26.23 12.91 -20.68
CA SER A 316 -26.77 13.74 -19.59
C SER A 316 -26.61 13.04 -18.23
N SER A 317 -26.90 11.74 -18.15
CA SER A 317 -26.69 10.96 -16.93
C SER A 317 -25.22 10.88 -16.55
N ILE A 318 -24.33 10.68 -17.52
CA ILE A 318 -22.88 10.67 -17.26
C ILE A 318 -22.41 12.02 -16.69
N ILE A 319 -22.86 13.12 -17.28
CA ILE A 319 -22.53 14.47 -16.80
C ILE A 319 -23.01 14.70 -15.36
N GLU A 320 -24.19 14.20 -15.04
CA GLU A 320 -24.80 14.28 -13.70
C GLU A 320 -24.04 13.39 -12.70
N ASP A 321 -23.76 12.15 -13.07
CA ASP A 321 -22.96 11.19 -12.26
C ASP A 321 -21.57 11.76 -11.94
N LEU A 322 -20.95 12.44 -12.91
CA LEU A 322 -19.67 13.12 -12.74
C LEU A 322 -19.77 14.44 -11.97
N GLY A 323 -20.98 14.86 -11.55
CA GLY A 323 -21.21 16.04 -10.72
C GLY A 323 -21.06 17.37 -11.44
N PHE A 324 -21.18 17.40 -12.76
CA PHE A 324 -21.16 18.66 -13.51
C PHE A 324 -22.52 19.35 -13.48
N SER A 325 -22.55 20.55 -12.95
CA SER A 325 -23.73 21.43 -12.99
C SER A 325 -23.92 22.14 -14.36
N ASN A 326 -22.84 22.25 -15.15
CA ASN A 326 -22.88 22.96 -16.44
C ASN A 326 -22.46 22.03 -17.59
N ARG A 327 -23.47 21.53 -18.31
CA ARG A 327 -23.32 20.66 -19.47
C ARG A 327 -22.47 21.30 -20.59
N SER A 328 -22.64 22.59 -20.87
CA SER A 328 -21.86 23.23 -21.94
C SER A 328 -20.38 23.34 -21.59
N HIS A 329 -20.07 23.52 -20.29
CA HIS A 329 -18.69 23.48 -19.80
C HIS A 329 -18.05 22.12 -20.00
N PHE A 330 -18.76 21.03 -19.64
CA PHE A 330 -18.29 19.67 -19.85
C PHE A 330 -18.00 19.37 -21.33
N TYR A 331 -18.95 19.69 -22.22
CA TYR A 331 -18.78 19.46 -23.67
C TYR A 331 -17.54 20.17 -24.21
N ARG A 332 -17.36 21.45 -23.89
CA ARG A 332 -16.19 22.23 -24.33
C ARG A 332 -14.88 21.64 -23.79
N LEU A 333 -14.87 21.19 -22.53
CA LEU A 333 -13.69 20.63 -21.91
C LEU A 333 -13.33 19.28 -22.53
N PHE A 334 -14.33 18.41 -22.71
CA PHE A 334 -14.16 17.10 -23.34
C PHE A 334 -13.65 17.22 -24.78
N GLU A 335 -14.28 18.10 -25.57
CA GLU A 335 -13.87 18.35 -26.96
C GLU A 335 -12.47 18.94 -27.07
N LYS A 336 -12.10 19.87 -26.16
CA LYS A 336 -10.73 20.41 -26.06
C LYS A 336 -9.70 19.30 -25.79
N THR A 337 -10.05 18.33 -24.96
CA THR A 337 -9.12 17.27 -24.54
C THR A 337 -9.02 16.14 -25.54
N TYR A 338 -10.13 15.69 -26.10
CA TYR A 338 -10.17 14.50 -26.97
C TYR A 338 -10.42 14.80 -28.46
N GLY A 339 -10.57 16.07 -28.84
CA GLY A 339 -10.77 16.49 -30.24
C GLY A 339 -12.10 16.05 -30.86
N ALA A 340 -13.07 15.64 -30.03
CA ALA A 340 -14.38 15.20 -30.43
C ALA A 340 -15.43 15.50 -29.37
N THR A 341 -16.69 15.73 -29.78
CA THR A 341 -17.77 15.84 -28.80
C THR A 341 -18.00 14.49 -28.09
N PRO A 342 -18.55 14.46 -26.87
CA PRO A 342 -18.88 13.20 -26.18
C PRO A 342 -19.75 12.26 -27.03
N LEU A 343 -20.65 12.79 -27.83
CA LEU A 343 -21.50 12.01 -28.73
C LEU A 343 -20.72 11.38 -29.87
N ASP A 344 -19.85 12.14 -30.51
CA ASP A 344 -19.02 11.66 -31.62
C ASP A 344 -17.97 10.68 -31.15
N TYR A 345 -17.41 10.92 -29.95
CA TYR A 345 -16.49 9.99 -29.30
C TYR A 345 -17.17 8.63 -29.08
N ARG A 346 -18.36 8.61 -28.48
CA ARG A 346 -19.14 7.36 -28.27
C ARG A 346 -19.40 6.61 -29.58
N LYS A 347 -19.80 7.33 -30.64
CA LYS A 347 -20.03 6.71 -31.95
C LYS A 347 -18.78 6.03 -32.49
N ARG A 348 -17.60 6.68 -32.35
CA ARG A 348 -16.32 6.13 -32.85
C ARG A 348 -15.87 4.89 -32.07
N MET A 349 -16.16 4.82 -30.78
CA MET A 349 -15.74 3.69 -29.94
C MET A 349 -16.65 2.46 -30.08
N ARG A 350 -17.84 2.61 -30.65
CA ARG A 350 -18.84 1.54 -30.82
C ARG A 350 -19.03 1.12 -32.29
N SER A 351 -18.35 1.77 -33.22
CA SER A 351 -18.26 1.37 -34.63
C SER A 351 -17.05 0.46 -34.85
#